data_d4a10558e5353d933466c96ec2fbe584
#
_entry.id   d4a10558e5353d933466c96ec2fbe584
#
_cell.length_a   1.000
_cell.length_b   1.000
_cell.length_c   1.000
_cell.angle_alpha   90.00
_cell.angle_beta   90.00
_cell.angle_gamma   90.00
#
_symmetry.space_group_name_H-M   'P 1'
#
loop_
_entity.id
_entity.type
_entity.pdbx_description
1 polymer ?
#
loop_
_entity_poly.entity_id
_entity_poly.type
_entity_poly.pdbx_seq_one_letter_code
_entity_poly.pdbx_strand_id
1 'polypeptide(L)'
;MASSNRTKTTDTRKIGQKSRSVIVASALAMASVLGGAASIGLLPTPAHAQSANGATNETGTAKNADISPEMVKKIENYLANITTIRADFVQISSDGGTAEGKLYMQRPGKMRFEYNPPAQILLVSTGSDFIYYDKEINAPTYFDIDETPAGIILAKNISLSEKVKIVDYRRTAETIRVELVRKSDPGAGSVTLVFAENPMQLRQWIVTDPTGIQTTVTLFNAEDGVSLDPELFKFKRIWPNQRGG
;
A
#
# COMPACT_ATOMS: atom_id res chain seq x y z
N MET A 1 -27.54 55.20 -19.11
CA MET A 1 -27.10 54.03 -19.88
C MET A 1 -25.71 53.68 -19.46
N ALA A 2 -25.58 52.67 -18.55
CA ALA A 2 -24.30 52.18 -18.12
C ALA A 2 -24.38 50.65 -18.18
N SER A 3 -23.68 50.08 -19.14
CA SER A 3 -23.57 48.65 -19.43
C SER A 3 -22.58 48.00 -18.46
N SER A 4 -23.07 47.09 -17.58
CA SER A 4 -22.23 46.31 -16.66
C SER A 4 -21.75 45.04 -17.38
N ASN A 5 -20.49 44.96 -17.67
CA ASN A 5 -19.82 43.80 -18.24
C ASN A 5 -19.44 42.85 -17.08
N ARG A 6 -20.17 41.77 -16.90
CA ARG A 6 -19.88 40.71 -15.94
C ARG A 6 -18.96 39.68 -16.59
N THR A 7 -17.69 39.74 -16.23
CA THR A 7 -16.70 38.74 -16.61
C THR A 7 -16.99 37.42 -15.92
N LYS A 8 -17.26 36.36 -16.70
CA LYS A 8 -17.37 34.98 -16.22
C LYS A 8 -15.98 34.46 -15.84
N THR A 9 -15.72 34.30 -14.58
CA THR A 9 -14.55 33.57 -14.08
C THR A 9 -14.82 32.09 -14.23
N THR A 10 -14.14 31.46 -15.19
CA THR A 10 -14.22 30.03 -15.46
C THR A 10 -13.49 29.28 -14.35
N ASP A 11 -14.19 28.42 -13.63
CA ASP A 11 -13.69 27.60 -12.55
C ASP A 11 -12.73 26.50 -13.06
N THR A 12 -11.43 26.76 -12.94
CA THR A 12 -10.33 25.88 -13.39
C THR A 12 -9.98 24.80 -12.34
N ARG A 13 -10.77 24.63 -11.28
CA ARG A 13 -10.45 23.73 -10.16
C ARG A 13 -10.81 22.26 -10.34
N LYS A 14 -11.59 21.88 -11.37
CA LYS A 14 -12.07 20.50 -11.51
C LYS A 14 -11.23 19.54 -12.37
N ILE A 15 -10.22 20.03 -13.09
CA ILE A 15 -9.42 19.19 -13.99
C ILE A 15 -8.22 18.53 -13.28
N GLY A 16 -7.78 19.08 -12.14
CA GLY A 16 -6.59 18.56 -11.42
C GLY A 16 -6.87 17.36 -10.49
N GLN A 17 -8.12 17.04 -10.19
CA GLN A 17 -8.45 16.07 -9.14
C GLN A 17 -8.48 14.61 -9.63
N LYS A 18 -8.83 14.37 -10.89
CA LYS A 18 -8.85 13.00 -11.45
C LYS A 18 -7.47 12.41 -11.72
N SER A 19 -6.47 13.26 -12.03
CA SER A 19 -5.09 12.81 -12.23
C SER A 19 -4.34 12.48 -10.93
N ARG A 20 -4.81 13.01 -9.80
CA ARG A 20 -4.14 12.82 -8.50
C ARG A 20 -4.45 11.47 -7.85
N SER A 21 -5.64 10.90 -8.08
CA SER A 21 -6.02 9.59 -7.54
C SER A 21 -5.19 8.43 -8.14
N VAL A 22 -4.78 8.55 -9.41
CA VAL A 22 -3.94 7.55 -10.08
C VAL A 22 -2.53 7.49 -9.48
N ILE A 23 -1.98 8.64 -9.06
CA ILE A 23 -0.63 8.72 -8.49
C ILE A 23 -0.58 8.14 -7.07
N VAL A 24 -1.70 8.13 -6.33
CA VAL A 24 -1.72 7.66 -4.93
C VAL A 24 -1.61 6.14 -4.80
N ALA A 25 -2.23 5.38 -5.70
CA ALA A 25 -2.03 3.93 -5.74
C ALA A 25 -0.56 3.59 -6.04
N SER A 26 0.07 4.38 -6.93
CA SER A 26 1.48 4.27 -7.28
C SER A 26 2.43 4.77 -6.19
N ALA A 27 2.03 5.71 -5.33
CA ALA A 27 2.93 6.22 -4.28
C ALA A 27 3.24 5.17 -3.19
N LEU A 28 2.34 4.20 -2.96
CA LEU A 28 2.67 3.00 -2.18
C LEU A 28 3.49 2.00 -3.03
N ALA A 29 3.56 2.21 -4.34
CA ALA A 29 4.19 1.36 -5.34
C ALA A 29 5.48 1.94 -5.93
N MET A 30 5.66 3.27 -5.93
CA MET A 30 6.81 3.89 -6.59
C MET A 30 8.04 4.02 -5.68
N ALA A 31 8.77 2.94 -5.55
CA ALA A 31 10.21 2.98 -5.44
C ALA A 31 10.81 2.36 -6.72
N SER A 32 10.46 2.91 -7.88
CA SER A 32 11.15 2.55 -9.11
C SER A 32 12.54 3.18 -9.09
N VAL A 33 13.52 2.38 -8.75
CA VAL A 33 14.93 2.71 -8.91
C VAL A 33 15.20 2.85 -10.40
N LEU A 34 15.45 4.07 -10.86
CA LEU A 34 16.10 4.33 -12.15
C LEU A 34 17.54 3.78 -12.09
N GLY A 35 17.68 2.52 -12.42
CA GLY A 35 18.96 1.85 -12.63
C GLY A 35 19.26 1.77 -14.10
N GLY A 36 20.36 2.42 -14.53
CA GLY A 36 20.78 2.67 -15.88
C GLY A 36 20.91 1.43 -16.77
N ALA A 37 20.60 1.67 -18.04
CA ALA A 37 20.83 0.77 -19.14
C ALA A 37 22.31 0.44 -19.35
N ALA A 38 22.64 -0.84 -19.38
CA ALA A 38 23.82 -1.34 -20.04
C ALA A 38 23.41 -2.50 -20.95
N SER A 39 23.33 -2.20 -22.23
CA SER A 39 23.18 -3.14 -23.32
C SER A 39 24.48 -3.92 -23.51
N ILE A 40 24.45 -5.26 -23.55
CA ILE A 40 25.43 -6.07 -24.30
C ILE A 40 24.78 -7.40 -24.72
N GLY A 41 24.73 -7.60 -26.04
CA GLY A 41 25.15 -8.79 -26.75
C GLY A 41 24.23 -10.01 -26.77
N LEU A 42 23.60 -10.19 -27.93
CA LEU A 42 23.07 -11.47 -28.44
C LEU A 42 24.12 -12.58 -28.45
N LEU A 43 23.72 -13.80 -28.12
CA LEU A 43 23.95 -15.02 -28.94
C LEU A 43 22.92 -16.09 -28.58
N PRO A 44 22.32 -16.77 -29.57
CA PRO A 44 21.36 -17.84 -29.35
C PRO A 44 22.06 -19.20 -29.31
N THR A 45 21.62 -20.08 -28.42
CA THR A 45 21.84 -21.53 -28.59
C THR A 45 20.54 -22.27 -28.29
N PRO A 46 20.26 -23.34 -29.04
CA PRO A 46 18.97 -23.99 -29.05
C PRO A 46 18.80 -25.12 -28.03
N ALA A 47 17.56 -25.20 -27.59
CA ALA A 47 16.77 -26.36 -27.21
C ALA A 47 17.46 -27.62 -26.66
N HIS A 48 16.97 -28.04 -25.50
CA HIS A 48 16.41 -29.40 -25.38
C HIS A 48 15.32 -29.38 -24.32
N ALA A 49 14.13 -29.67 -24.75
CA ALA A 49 13.00 -29.95 -23.91
C ALA A 49 13.25 -31.22 -23.10
N GLN A 50 13.12 -31.14 -21.80
CA GLN A 50 12.81 -32.30 -20.99
C GLN A 50 11.65 -31.95 -20.06
N SER A 51 10.50 -32.52 -20.45
CA SER A 51 9.33 -32.57 -19.60
C SER A 51 9.68 -33.32 -18.31
N ALA A 52 9.68 -32.61 -17.20
CA ALA A 52 9.52 -33.22 -15.90
C ALA A 52 8.12 -32.83 -15.42
N ASN A 53 7.14 -33.70 -15.66
CA ASN A 53 5.88 -33.72 -14.96
C ASN A 53 6.15 -33.96 -13.48
N GLY A 54 6.15 -32.88 -12.74
CA GLY A 54 6.03 -32.85 -11.30
C GLY A 54 4.77 -32.07 -10.98
N ALA A 55 3.60 -32.63 -11.29
CA ALA A 55 2.33 -32.11 -10.81
C ALA A 55 2.27 -32.36 -9.31
N THR A 56 2.73 -31.42 -8.52
CA THR A 56 2.24 -31.27 -7.16
C THR A 56 0.83 -30.68 -7.29
N ASN A 57 -0.16 -31.53 -7.12
CA ASN A 57 -1.54 -31.15 -6.88
C ASN A 57 -1.58 -30.18 -5.67
N GLU A 58 -1.54 -28.88 -5.92
CA GLU A 58 -2.07 -27.93 -4.97
C GLU A 58 -3.60 -28.04 -4.99
N THR A 59 -4.07 -29.03 -4.26
CA THR A 59 -5.49 -29.21 -3.92
C THR A 59 -5.90 -28.06 -3.03
N GLY A 60 -6.70 -27.13 -3.55
CA GLY A 60 -7.39 -26.18 -2.68
C GLY A 60 -7.50 -24.74 -3.14
N THR A 61 -7.62 -24.50 -4.45
CA THR A 61 -8.05 -23.17 -4.90
C THR A 61 -9.58 -23.11 -4.90
N ALA A 62 -10.18 -22.96 -3.73
CA ALA A 62 -11.57 -22.52 -3.64
C ALA A 62 -11.63 -21.04 -4.04
N LYS A 63 -11.78 -20.79 -5.33
CA LYS A 63 -12.08 -19.49 -5.89
C LYS A 63 -13.52 -19.15 -5.51
N ASN A 64 -13.73 -18.05 -4.77
CA ASN A 64 -15.04 -17.53 -4.35
C ASN A 64 -15.83 -18.45 -3.38
N ALA A 65 -15.22 -18.84 -2.26
CA ALA A 65 -16.03 -19.22 -1.10
C ALA A 65 -16.61 -17.96 -0.50
N ASP A 66 -17.94 -17.92 -0.29
CA ASP A 66 -18.54 -16.82 0.46
C ASP A 66 -17.90 -16.79 1.85
N ILE A 67 -17.32 -15.64 2.20
CA ILE A 67 -16.74 -15.46 3.52
C ILE A 67 -17.86 -15.50 4.57
N SER A 68 -17.73 -16.34 5.60
CA SER A 68 -18.74 -16.40 6.63
C SER A 68 -18.75 -15.11 7.48
N PRO A 69 -19.92 -14.70 8.02
CA PRO A 69 -20.00 -13.54 8.92
C PRO A 69 -19.08 -13.65 10.13
N GLU A 70 -18.87 -14.87 10.66
CA GLU A 70 -17.96 -15.13 11.79
C GLU A 70 -16.51 -14.84 11.40
N MET A 71 -16.10 -15.20 10.17
CA MET A 71 -14.75 -14.92 9.68
C MET A 71 -14.54 -13.43 9.46
N VAL A 72 -15.52 -12.73 8.89
CA VAL A 72 -15.49 -11.25 8.76
C VAL A 72 -15.27 -10.63 10.13
N LYS A 73 -16.07 -11.02 11.13
CA LYS A 73 -15.97 -10.53 12.50
C LYS A 73 -14.62 -10.88 13.15
N LYS A 74 -14.08 -12.07 12.87
CA LYS A 74 -12.75 -12.48 13.35
C LYS A 74 -11.66 -11.56 12.80
N ILE A 75 -11.70 -11.23 11.51
CA ILE A 75 -10.75 -10.32 10.85
C ILE A 75 -10.90 -8.89 11.39
N GLU A 76 -12.14 -8.39 11.48
CA GLU A 76 -12.42 -7.06 12.04
C GLU A 76 -11.92 -6.92 13.49
N ASN A 77 -12.19 -7.91 14.33
CA ASN A 77 -11.74 -7.93 15.72
C ASN A 77 -10.20 -7.96 15.82
N TYR A 78 -9.54 -8.79 15.00
CA TYR A 78 -8.08 -8.82 14.94
C TYR A 78 -7.53 -7.43 14.57
N LEU A 79 -8.02 -6.87 13.47
CA LEU A 79 -7.59 -5.56 13.00
C LEU A 79 -7.91 -4.44 14.01
N ALA A 80 -9.04 -4.51 14.72
CA ALA A 80 -9.41 -3.54 15.75
C ALA A 80 -8.48 -3.59 16.97
N ASN A 81 -7.97 -4.78 17.32
CA ASN A 81 -7.08 -4.98 18.47
C ASN A 81 -5.63 -4.57 18.20
N ILE A 82 -5.22 -4.42 16.93
CA ILE A 82 -3.91 -3.87 16.61
C ILE A 82 -3.89 -2.38 16.98
N THR A 83 -3.10 -2.03 17.98
CA THR A 83 -2.87 -0.63 18.38
C THR A 83 -1.58 -0.09 17.80
N THR A 84 -0.49 -0.83 17.92
CA THR A 84 0.83 -0.49 17.40
C THR A 84 1.50 -1.69 16.78
N ILE A 85 2.29 -1.45 15.73
CA ILE A 85 3.18 -2.45 15.10
C ILE A 85 4.53 -1.79 14.83
N ARG A 86 5.59 -2.54 15.10
CA ARG A 86 6.93 -2.34 14.55
C ARG A 86 7.31 -3.58 13.76
N ALA A 87 7.77 -3.40 12.52
CA ALA A 87 8.19 -4.52 11.68
C ALA A 87 9.29 -4.10 10.71
N ASP A 88 10.05 -5.06 10.22
CA ASP A 88 10.79 -4.93 8.99
C ASP A 88 9.85 -5.25 7.82
N PHE A 89 10.06 -4.65 6.65
CA PHE A 89 9.26 -4.96 5.47
C PHE A 89 10.13 -5.17 4.23
N VAL A 90 9.62 -5.98 3.32
CA VAL A 90 10.06 -6.08 1.94
C VAL A 90 8.89 -5.74 1.04
N GLN A 91 9.12 -4.84 0.10
CA GLN A 91 8.17 -4.41 -0.92
C GLN A 91 8.63 -4.92 -2.28
N ILE A 92 7.69 -5.49 -3.03
CA ILE A 92 7.93 -5.98 -4.40
C ILE A 92 6.79 -5.47 -5.27
N SER A 93 7.13 -4.84 -6.38
CA SER A 93 6.17 -4.41 -7.40
C SER A 93 6.21 -5.34 -8.61
N SER A 94 5.06 -5.59 -9.22
CA SER A 94 4.94 -6.48 -10.39
C SER A 94 5.64 -5.91 -11.63
N ASP A 95 6.00 -4.62 -11.64
CA ASP A 95 6.84 -3.98 -12.66
C ASP A 95 8.35 -4.16 -12.44
N GLY A 96 8.74 -4.89 -11.38
CA GLY A 96 10.13 -5.27 -11.08
C GLY A 96 10.80 -4.46 -9.98
N GLY A 97 10.15 -3.43 -9.42
CA GLY A 97 10.67 -2.64 -8.31
C GLY A 97 10.73 -3.46 -7.02
N THR A 98 11.85 -3.36 -6.28
CA THR A 98 12.01 -3.95 -4.95
C THR A 98 12.55 -2.91 -3.97
N ALA A 99 12.07 -2.93 -2.74
CA ALA A 99 12.56 -2.08 -1.67
C ALA A 99 12.34 -2.76 -0.32
N GLU A 100 13.09 -2.34 0.67
CA GLU A 100 12.96 -2.84 2.04
C GLU A 100 13.11 -1.69 3.04
N GLY A 101 12.78 -1.94 4.30
CA GLY A 101 12.91 -0.94 5.35
C GLY A 101 12.18 -1.30 6.62
N LYS A 102 11.83 -0.26 7.39
CA LYS A 102 11.11 -0.38 8.65
C LYS A 102 9.72 0.23 8.58
N LEU A 103 8.76 -0.50 9.13
CA LEU A 103 7.40 -0.04 9.31
C LEU A 103 7.13 0.24 10.78
N TYR A 104 6.51 1.39 11.02
CA TYR A 104 5.92 1.75 12.30
C TYR A 104 4.46 2.10 12.06
N MET A 105 3.56 1.54 12.84
CA MET A 105 2.14 1.83 12.77
C MET A 105 1.58 2.07 14.17
N GLN A 106 0.80 3.13 14.32
CA GLN A 106 0.04 3.42 15.52
C GLN A 106 -1.38 3.81 15.13
N ARG A 107 -2.31 2.94 15.38
CA ARG A 107 -3.71 3.21 15.07
C ARG A 107 -4.39 4.07 16.14
N PRO A 108 -5.36 4.88 15.72
CA PRO A 108 -5.78 5.14 14.34
C PRO A 108 -4.87 6.12 13.60
N GLY A 109 -4.84 6.02 12.31
CA GLY A 109 -4.37 7.05 11.37
C GLY A 109 -2.87 7.22 11.20
N LYS A 110 -2.02 6.66 12.06
CA LYS A 110 -0.58 6.90 12.03
C LYS A 110 0.19 5.71 11.47
N MET A 111 1.09 5.99 10.52
CA MET A 111 1.96 5.00 9.90
C MET A 111 3.22 5.68 9.38
N ARG A 112 4.33 4.97 9.39
CA ARG A 112 5.59 5.42 8.82
C ARG A 112 6.32 4.27 8.17
N PHE A 113 6.73 4.45 6.91
CA PHE A 113 7.67 3.59 6.21
C PHE A 113 8.99 4.32 6.04
N GLU A 114 10.04 3.75 6.56
CA GLU A 114 11.43 4.19 6.37
C GLU A 114 12.12 3.22 5.44
N TYR A 115 12.35 3.64 4.20
CA TYR A 115 13.04 2.83 3.22
C TYR A 115 14.54 2.86 3.43
N ASN A 116 15.19 1.71 3.28
CA ASN A 116 16.63 1.58 3.27
C ASN A 116 17.23 2.12 1.96
N PRO A 117 18.50 2.59 1.98
CA PRO A 117 19.20 2.90 0.73
C PRO A 117 19.18 1.69 -0.23
N PRO A 118 19.12 1.91 -1.56
CA PRO A 118 19.24 3.22 -2.22
C PRO A 118 17.96 4.06 -2.26
N ALA A 119 16.82 3.54 -1.83
CA ALA A 119 15.55 4.25 -1.89
C ALA A 119 15.55 5.48 -0.96
N GLN A 120 15.46 6.67 -1.55
CA GLN A 120 15.47 7.95 -0.84
C GLN A 120 14.03 8.41 -0.50
N ILE A 121 13.19 7.50 -0.02
CA ILE A 121 11.75 7.72 0.18
C ILE A 121 11.42 7.65 1.67
N LEU A 122 10.40 8.41 2.06
CA LEU A 122 9.72 8.32 3.33
C LEU A 122 8.22 8.42 3.09
N LEU A 123 7.45 7.46 3.61
CA LEU A 123 6.00 7.58 3.68
C LEU A 123 5.60 7.80 5.14
N VAL A 124 4.80 8.83 5.39
CA VAL A 124 4.31 9.13 6.73
C VAL A 124 2.82 9.47 6.70
N SER A 125 2.05 8.80 7.55
CA SER A 125 0.70 9.25 7.89
C SER A 125 0.70 9.89 9.27
N THR A 126 0.20 11.12 9.34
CA THR A 126 0.14 11.93 10.57
C THR A 126 -1.18 11.79 11.33
N GLY A 127 -2.15 11.10 10.73
CA GLY A 127 -3.53 10.94 11.20
C GLY A 127 -4.57 11.55 10.28
N SER A 128 -4.26 12.65 9.59
CA SER A 128 -5.09 13.29 8.58
C SER A 128 -4.50 13.15 7.17
N ASP A 129 -3.20 13.35 7.07
CA ASP A 129 -2.50 13.36 5.80
C ASP A 129 -1.63 12.12 5.64
N PHE A 130 -1.60 11.60 4.42
CA PHE A 130 -0.62 10.62 3.98
C PHE A 130 0.40 11.34 3.09
N ILE A 131 1.67 11.35 3.52
CA ILE A 131 2.74 12.13 2.91
C ILE A 131 3.72 11.18 2.26
N TYR A 132 3.88 11.29 0.94
CA TYR A 132 5.00 10.74 0.20
C TYR A 132 6.10 11.80 0.12
N TYR A 133 7.27 11.50 0.63
CA TYR A 133 8.41 12.40 0.60
C TYR A 133 9.60 11.78 -0.12
N ASP A 134 9.91 12.36 -1.26
CA ASP A 134 11.12 12.07 -2.00
C ASP A 134 12.25 12.94 -1.42
N LYS A 135 13.22 12.30 -0.77
CA LYS A 135 14.34 12.96 -0.11
C LYS A 135 15.40 13.45 -1.11
N GLU A 136 15.49 12.81 -2.30
CA GLU A 136 16.47 13.16 -3.33
C GLU A 136 16.17 14.53 -3.90
N ILE A 137 14.92 14.76 -4.30
CA ILE A 137 14.47 16.04 -4.86
C ILE A 137 13.85 16.97 -3.80
N ASN A 138 13.82 16.54 -2.54
CA ASN A 138 13.24 17.29 -1.42
C ASN A 138 11.78 17.72 -1.66
N ALA A 139 10.97 16.83 -2.23
CA ALA A 139 9.59 17.10 -2.63
C ALA A 139 8.58 16.25 -1.85
N PRO A 140 7.80 16.83 -0.92
CA PRO A 140 6.67 16.16 -0.31
C PRO A 140 5.42 16.29 -1.18
N THR A 141 4.67 15.17 -1.28
CA THR A 141 3.33 15.15 -1.87
C THR A 141 2.35 14.69 -0.79
N TYR A 142 1.23 15.40 -0.66
CA TYR A 142 0.23 15.16 0.36
C TYR A 142 -1.03 14.55 -0.26
N PHE A 143 -1.58 13.56 0.42
CA PHE A 143 -2.80 12.87 0.04
C PHE A 143 -3.73 12.79 1.25
N ASP A 144 -5.04 12.80 1.01
CA ASP A 144 -6.02 12.42 2.02
C ASP A 144 -5.84 10.93 2.34
N ILE A 145 -5.72 10.60 3.62
CA ILE A 145 -5.51 9.21 4.05
C ILE A 145 -6.67 8.31 3.62
N ASP A 146 -7.90 8.83 3.64
CA ASP A 146 -9.10 8.08 3.25
C ASP A 146 -9.12 7.75 1.74
N GLU A 147 -8.36 8.48 0.93
CA GLU A 147 -8.18 8.21 -0.50
C GLU A 147 -7.05 7.20 -0.77
N THR A 148 -6.30 6.79 0.25
CA THR A 148 -5.20 5.83 0.11
C THR A 148 -5.61 4.42 0.56
N PRO A 149 -4.97 3.37 0.05
CA PRO A 149 -5.15 2.01 0.58
C PRO A 149 -4.84 1.89 2.07
N ALA A 150 -3.92 2.71 2.59
CA ALA A 150 -3.58 2.75 4.00
C ALA A 150 -4.77 3.16 4.88
N GLY A 151 -5.68 3.99 4.37
CA GLY A 151 -6.88 4.40 5.07
C GLY A 151 -7.78 3.24 5.49
N ILE A 152 -7.77 2.12 4.76
CA ILE A 152 -8.52 0.91 5.14
C ILE A 152 -7.93 0.29 6.40
N ILE A 153 -6.59 0.16 6.46
CA ILE A 153 -5.88 -0.49 7.58
C ILE A 153 -5.83 0.44 8.80
N LEU A 154 -5.72 1.74 8.57
CA LEU A 154 -5.54 2.75 9.63
C LEU A 154 -6.84 3.33 10.17
N ALA A 155 -7.98 2.97 9.60
CA ALA A 155 -9.28 3.46 10.04
C ALA A 155 -9.50 3.24 11.55
N LYS A 156 -10.10 4.21 12.23
CA LYS A 156 -10.43 4.09 13.66
C LYS A 156 -11.36 2.91 13.91
N ASN A 157 -12.40 2.81 13.10
CA ASN A 157 -13.34 1.70 13.11
C ASN A 157 -13.14 0.93 11.80
N ILE A 158 -12.68 -0.32 11.89
CA ILE A 158 -12.55 -1.17 10.72
C ILE A 158 -13.86 -1.93 10.56
N SER A 159 -14.54 -1.61 9.47
CA SER A 159 -15.68 -2.37 9.01
C SER A 159 -15.43 -2.81 7.57
N LEU A 160 -15.38 -4.12 7.36
CA LEU A 160 -15.21 -4.71 6.04
C LEU A 160 -16.53 -4.71 5.23
N SER A 161 -17.57 -4.11 5.79
CA SER A 161 -18.89 -4.03 5.17
C SER A 161 -19.41 -2.62 4.92
N GLU A 162 -18.86 -1.58 5.57
CA GLU A 162 -19.35 -0.21 5.42
C GLU A 162 -18.72 0.51 4.21
N LYS A 163 -17.41 0.78 4.27
CA LYS A 163 -16.70 1.57 3.27
C LYS A 163 -16.11 0.72 2.13
N VAL A 164 -15.93 -0.57 2.38
CA VAL A 164 -15.33 -1.51 1.43
C VAL A 164 -16.26 -2.67 1.12
N LYS A 165 -15.97 -3.37 0.01
CA LYS A 165 -16.62 -4.61 -0.39
C LYS A 165 -15.55 -5.69 -0.51
N ILE A 166 -15.81 -6.85 0.07
CA ILE A 166 -15.01 -8.06 -0.15
C ILE A 166 -15.35 -8.60 -1.53
N VAL A 167 -14.35 -8.73 -2.39
CA VAL A 167 -14.50 -9.19 -3.78
C VAL A 167 -13.87 -10.55 -4.02
N ASP A 168 -12.90 -10.96 -3.20
CA ASP A 168 -12.32 -12.30 -3.19
C ASP A 168 -11.98 -12.72 -1.76
N TYR A 169 -12.16 -13.99 -1.46
CA TYR A 169 -11.79 -14.61 -0.19
C TYR A 169 -11.22 -15.99 -0.45
N ARG A 170 -10.06 -16.27 0.16
CA ARG A 170 -9.43 -17.59 0.11
C ARG A 170 -8.90 -17.95 1.48
N ARG A 171 -9.09 -19.20 1.86
CA ARG A 171 -8.58 -19.76 3.11
C ARG A 171 -7.87 -21.07 2.84
N THR A 172 -6.69 -21.24 3.40
CA THR A 172 -5.94 -22.49 3.47
C THR A 172 -5.80 -22.91 4.93
N ALA A 173 -5.07 -23.98 5.20
CA ALA A 173 -4.76 -24.39 6.59
C ALA A 173 -3.90 -23.35 7.34
N GLU A 174 -3.15 -22.51 6.62
CA GLU A 174 -2.15 -21.61 7.20
C GLU A 174 -2.47 -20.13 6.98
N THR A 175 -3.24 -19.79 5.94
CA THR A 175 -3.44 -18.42 5.50
C THR A 175 -4.90 -18.07 5.21
N ILE A 176 -5.21 -16.80 5.47
CA ILE A 176 -6.47 -16.16 5.09
C ILE A 176 -6.13 -14.99 4.17
N ARG A 177 -6.74 -14.95 2.98
CA ARG A 177 -6.64 -13.83 2.02
C ARG A 177 -8.00 -13.20 1.84
N VAL A 178 -8.05 -11.87 1.91
CA VAL A 178 -9.28 -11.10 1.68
C VAL A 178 -8.96 -9.94 0.78
N GLU A 179 -9.58 -9.89 -0.39
CA GLU A 179 -9.45 -8.78 -1.32
C GLU A 179 -10.62 -7.79 -1.15
N LEU A 180 -10.27 -6.53 -1.04
CA LEU A 180 -11.15 -5.43 -0.71
C LEU A 180 -11.10 -4.37 -1.80
N VAL A 181 -12.25 -3.88 -2.22
CA VAL A 181 -12.39 -2.67 -3.06
C VAL A 181 -13.19 -1.62 -2.32
N ARG A 182 -12.97 -0.35 -2.62
CA ARG A 182 -13.78 0.73 -2.07
C ARG A 182 -15.16 0.73 -2.71
N LYS A 183 -16.21 0.91 -1.92
CA LYS A 183 -17.58 1.01 -2.45
C LYS A 183 -17.81 2.32 -3.22
N SER A 184 -17.17 3.41 -2.78
CA SER A 184 -17.27 4.72 -3.42
C SER A 184 -16.61 4.78 -4.80
N ASP A 185 -15.56 4.00 -5.01
CA ASP A 185 -14.83 3.92 -6.28
C ASP A 185 -14.18 2.54 -6.44
N PRO A 186 -14.92 1.52 -6.90
CA PRO A 186 -14.38 0.18 -7.11
C PRO A 186 -13.29 0.11 -8.18
N GLY A 187 -13.24 1.10 -9.10
CA GLY A 187 -12.23 1.19 -10.16
C GLY A 187 -10.89 1.78 -9.70
N ALA A 188 -10.81 2.31 -8.48
CA ALA A 188 -9.57 2.87 -7.93
C ALA A 188 -8.52 1.81 -7.56
N GLY A 189 -8.80 0.52 -7.80
CA GLY A 189 -7.92 -0.59 -7.46
C GLY A 189 -8.40 -1.38 -6.25
N SER A 190 -7.58 -2.31 -5.77
CA SER A 190 -7.91 -3.19 -4.64
C SER A 190 -6.80 -3.29 -3.61
N VAL A 191 -7.16 -3.76 -2.42
CA VAL A 191 -6.22 -4.13 -1.36
C VAL A 191 -6.51 -5.56 -0.95
N THR A 192 -5.52 -6.44 -1.07
CA THR A 192 -5.58 -7.79 -0.51
C THR A 192 -4.84 -7.83 0.82
N LEU A 193 -5.52 -8.24 1.88
CA LEU A 193 -4.91 -8.50 3.18
C LEU A 193 -4.64 -10.01 3.30
N VAL A 194 -3.44 -10.36 3.75
CA VAL A 194 -3.01 -11.75 3.95
C VAL A 194 -2.61 -11.94 5.40
N PHE A 195 -3.29 -12.87 6.05
CA PHE A 195 -3.06 -13.22 7.45
C PHE A 195 -2.51 -14.65 7.57
N ALA A 196 -1.60 -14.88 8.51
CA ALA A 196 -1.44 -16.21 9.07
C ALA A 196 -2.71 -16.55 9.88
N GLU A 197 -3.11 -17.79 9.93
CA GLU A 197 -4.34 -18.18 10.63
C GLU A 197 -4.12 -18.53 12.10
N ASN A 198 -3.02 -19.17 12.43
CA ASN A 198 -2.74 -19.68 13.78
C ASN A 198 -1.29 -19.38 14.22
N PRO A 199 -1.05 -18.37 15.07
CA PRO A 199 -1.99 -17.35 15.50
C PRO A 199 -2.38 -16.41 14.36
N MET A 200 -3.57 -15.79 14.46
CA MET A 200 -3.98 -14.81 13.46
C MET A 200 -3.06 -13.60 13.51
N GLN A 201 -2.37 -13.32 12.39
CA GLN A 201 -1.42 -12.22 12.29
C GLN A 201 -1.36 -11.70 10.87
N LEU A 202 -1.45 -10.36 10.69
CA LEU A 202 -1.25 -9.72 9.39
C LEU A 202 0.22 -9.91 8.95
N ARG A 203 0.40 -10.57 7.81
CA ARG A 203 1.72 -10.89 7.26
C ARG A 203 2.06 -10.08 6.04
N GLN A 204 1.04 -9.73 5.27
CA GLN A 204 1.25 -9.11 3.98
C GLN A 204 0.01 -8.34 3.56
N TRP A 205 0.19 -7.30 2.77
CA TRP A 205 -0.87 -6.75 1.94
C TRP A 205 -0.38 -6.52 0.52
N ILE A 206 -1.32 -6.54 -0.41
CA ILE A 206 -1.06 -6.31 -1.83
C ILE A 206 -2.00 -5.18 -2.25
N VAL A 207 -1.44 -4.14 -2.82
CA VAL A 207 -2.19 -3.07 -3.46
C VAL A 207 -2.17 -3.32 -4.95
N THR A 208 -3.34 -3.39 -5.57
CA THR A 208 -3.48 -3.43 -7.03
C THR A 208 -4.01 -2.07 -7.46
N ASP A 209 -3.28 -1.37 -8.31
CA ASP A 209 -3.70 -0.07 -8.82
C ASP A 209 -4.70 -0.20 -9.98
N PRO A 210 -5.31 0.90 -10.47
CA PRO A 210 -6.25 0.87 -11.59
C PRO A 210 -5.67 0.34 -12.91
N THR A 211 -4.34 0.32 -13.05
CA THR A 211 -3.64 -0.20 -14.25
C THR A 211 -3.31 -1.67 -14.14
N GLY A 212 -3.55 -2.29 -12.96
CA GLY A 212 -3.27 -3.68 -12.67
C GLY A 212 -1.86 -3.95 -12.11
N ILE A 213 -1.07 -2.90 -11.87
CA ILE A 213 0.23 -3.05 -11.19
C ILE A 213 -0.02 -3.42 -9.73
N GLN A 214 0.64 -4.49 -9.29
CA GLN A 214 0.55 -4.97 -7.92
C GLN A 214 1.80 -4.60 -7.13
N THR A 215 1.59 -4.05 -5.95
CA THR A 215 2.64 -3.81 -4.96
C THR A 215 2.37 -4.65 -3.73
N THR A 216 3.26 -5.57 -3.48
CA THR A 216 3.22 -6.48 -2.34
C THR A 216 4.13 -5.95 -1.24
N VAL A 217 3.61 -5.80 -0.03
CA VAL A 217 4.39 -5.49 1.18
C VAL A 217 4.29 -6.67 2.13
N THR A 218 5.42 -7.31 2.41
CA THR A 218 5.52 -8.43 3.36
C THR A 218 6.19 -7.97 4.64
N LEU A 219 5.62 -8.34 5.78
CA LEU A 219 6.11 -7.97 7.10
C LEU A 219 6.93 -9.11 7.71
N PHE A 220 8.07 -8.73 8.28
CA PHE A 220 8.97 -9.62 9.00
C PHE A 220 9.22 -9.06 10.40
N ASN A 221 9.53 -9.92 11.34
CA ASN A 221 9.87 -9.52 12.71
C ASN A 221 8.83 -8.57 13.32
N ALA A 222 7.55 -8.81 12.99
CA ALA A 222 6.47 -7.94 13.45
C ALA A 222 6.24 -8.10 14.95
N GLU A 223 6.27 -6.98 15.66
CA GLU A 223 6.00 -6.87 17.09
C GLU A 223 4.78 -5.99 17.30
N ASP A 224 3.75 -6.56 17.90
CA ASP A 224 2.48 -5.88 18.22
C ASP A 224 2.52 -5.29 19.64
N GLY A 225 1.77 -4.21 19.89
CA GLY A 225 1.61 -3.63 21.23
C GLY A 225 2.84 -2.93 21.79
N VAL A 226 3.83 -2.63 20.94
CA VAL A 226 5.08 -1.97 21.34
C VAL A 226 4.88 -0.48 21.58
N SER A 227 5.68 0.10 22.49
CA SER A 227 5.73 1.55 22.67
C SER A 227 6.48 2.18 21.50
N LEU A 228 5.87 3.16 20.84
CA LEU A 228 6.44 3.92 19.73
C LEU A 228 6.58 5.39 20.11
N ASP A 229 7.72 5.99 19.74
CA ASP A 229 7.92 7.42 19.90
C ASP A 229 6.93 8.20 19.02
N PRO A 230 6.11 9.12 19.58
CA PRO A 230 5.20 9.95 18.81
C PRO A 230 5.88 10.81 17.73
N GLU A 231 7.17 11.12 17.88
CA GLU A 231 7.95 11.88 16.89
C GLU A 231 8.11 11.12 15.56
N LEU A 232 8.01 9.79 15.56
CA LEU A 232 8.03 8.96 14.34
C LEU A 232 6.93 9.38 13.35
N PHE A 233 5.81 9.85 13.84
CA PHE A 233 4.63 10.19 13.05
C PHE A 233 4.52 11.67 12.70
N LYS A 234 5.54 12.47 13.05
CA LYS A 234 5.66 13.85 12.64
C LYS A 234 6.46 13.95 11.35
N PHE A 235 5.91 14.65 10.36
CA PHE A 235 6.64 14.94 9.14
C PHE A 235 7.54 16.17 9.36
N LYS A 236 8.84 16.00 9.15
CA LYS A 236 9.82 17.10 9.15
C LYS A 236 10.53 17.08 7.79
N ARG A 237 10.36 18.17 7.03
CA ARG A 237 11.07 18.34 5.77
C ARG A 237 12.57 18.55 6.06
N ILE A 238 13.44 17.82 5.36
CA ILE A 238 14.89 17.97 5.49
C ILE A 238 15.33 19.10 4.58
N TRP A 239 15.83 20.20 5.14
CA TRP A 239 16.42 21.28 4.37
C TRP A 239 17.92 21.00 4.17
N PRO A 240 18.48 21.07 2.94
CA PRO A 240 19.88 20.72 2.67
C PRO A 240 20.91 21.57 3.44
N ASN A 241 20.53 22.73 3.94
CA ASN A 241 21.42 23.72 4.57
C ASN A 241 21.41 23.74 6.10
N GLN A 242 20.81 22.76 6.77
CA GLN A 242 20.91 22.63 8.24
C GLN A 242 22.03 21.68 8.67
N ARG A 243 23.13 21.60 7.93
CA ARG A 243 24.36 21.01 8.43
C ARG A 243 25.21 22.15 9.02
N GLY A 244 25.19 22.25 10.33
CA GLY A 244 26.23 22.95 11.08
C GLY A 244 25.86 24.36 11.51
N GLY A 245 25.46 24.50 12.74
CA GLY A 245 25.71 25.59 13.66
C GLY A 245 26.31 24.96 14.91
#